data_1edbb1393ba8cc64c0557e6100100cc8
#
_entry.id   1edbb1393ba8cc64c0557e6100100cc8
#
_cell.length_a   1.000
_cell.length_b   1.000
_cell.length_c   1.000
_cell.angle_alpha   90.00
_cell.angle_beta   90.00
_cell.angle_gamma   90.00
#
_symmetry.space_group_name_H-M   'P 1'
#
loop_
_entity.id
_entity.type
_entity.pdbx_description
1 polymer ?
#
loop_
_entity_poly.entity_id
_entity_poly.type
_entity_poly.pdbx_seq_one_letter_code
_entity_poly.pdbx_strand_id
1 'polypeptide(L)'
;MEYKADRGGTDTIYKVSFIVANAVDGEPVDLTPPYTADGSATDPDISSGAEYKTIISYSDINQFMSDVPLSVGWLGNNNGDSLLEIGEKAEISVWLLIRDTTQAITSSTATSYWTADANGAYGILSTGTILGTNDRFTLTLTPATGAVVNIERTLPARLDAIMNL
;
A
#
# COMPACT_ATOMS: atom_id res chain seq x y z
N MET A 1 -3.94 7.15 5.39
CA MET A 1 -3.35 8.33 4.72
C MET A 1 -3.00 7.92 3.30
N GLU A 2 -3.50 8.65 2.34
CA GLU A 2 -3.26 8.38 0.92
C GLU A 2 -2.34 9.43 0.33
N TYR A 3 -1.55 9.03 -0.65
CA TYR A 3 -0.54 9.88 -1.27
C TYR A 3 -0.85 10.07 -2.76
N LYS A 4 -0.78 11.31 -3.20
CA LYS A 4 -1.02 11.70 -4.58
C LYS A 4 0.22 11.46 -5.44
N ALA A 5 0.00 11.00 -6.67
CA ALA A 5 0.98 11.03 -7.75
C ALA A 5 0.39 11.74 -8.97
N ASP A 6 1.22 12.45 -9.71
CA ASP A 6 0.88 12.94 -11.04
C ASP A 6 1.41 11.94 -12.07
N ARG A 7 0.52 11.41 -12.85
CA ARG A 7 0.84 10.42 -13.87
C ARG A 7 0.49 10.96 -15.26
N GLY A 8 1.46 11.66 -15.86
CA GLY A 8 1.30 12.20 -17.21
C GLY A 8 0.18 13.24 -17.32
N GLY A 9 0.03 14.11 -16.33
CA GLY A 9 -1.01 15.13 -16.26
C GLY A 9 -2.31 14.65 -15.61
N THR A 10 -2.37 13.40 -15.11
CA THR A 10 -3.51 12.87 -14.39
C THR A 10 -3.14 12.65 -12.92
N ASP A 11 -3.81 13.39 -12.04
CA ASP A 11 -3.68 13.19 -10.59
C ASP A 11 -4.27 11.84 -10.18
N THR A 12 -3.53 11.09 -9.39
CA THR A 12 -3.95 9.81 -8.83
C THR A 12 -3.30 9.60 -7.45
N ILE A 13 -3.68 8.54 -6.74
CA ILE A 13 -2.98 8.12 -5.54
C ILE A 13 -2.01 6.99 -5.87
N TYR A 14 -0.86 6.97 -5.21
CA TYR A 14 0.16 5.94 -5.43
C TYR A 14 0.32 5.00 -4.24
N LYS A 15 -0.08 5.43 -3.05
CA LYS A 15 0.07 4.67 -1.82
C LYS A 15 -1.06 4.98 -0.84
N VAL A 16 -1.57 3.93 -0.21
CA VAL A 16 -2.52 4.02 0.90
C VAL A 16 -1.84 3.47 2.15
N SER A 17 -1.82 4.24 3.22
CA SER A 17 -1.27 3.81 4.51
C SER A 17 -2.33 3.86 5.60
N PHE A 18 -2.35 2.85 6.45
CA PHE A 18 -3.20 2.80 7.64
C PHE A 18 -2.49 2.12 8.79
N ILE A 19 -2.92 2.43 10.01
CA ILE A 19 -2.32 1.91 11.22
C ILE A 19 -3.19 0.75 11.73
N VAL A 20 -2.53 -0.34 12.07
CA VAL A 20 -3.12 -1.50 12.75
C VAL A 20 -2.52 -1.66 14.14
N ALA A 21 -3.34 -2.19 15.04
CA ALA A 21 -2.93 -2.58 16.38
C ALA A 21 -3.64 -3.88 16.74
N ASN A 22 -2.95 -4.76 17.46
CA ASN A 22 -3.61 -5.94 18.02
C ASN A 22 -4.39 -5.51 19.27
N ALA A 23 -5.71 -5.60 19.19
CA ALA A 23 -6.63 -5.15 20.26
C ALA A 23 -7.11 -6.32 21.14
N VAL A 24 -6.79 -7.54 20.79
CA VAL A 24 -7.27 -8.74 21.48
C VAL A 24 -6.09 -9.43 22.15
N ASP A 25 -6.27 -9.77 23.40
CA ASP A 25 -5.35 -10.65 24.14
C ASP A 25 -5.46 -12.06 23.52
N GLY A 26 -4.56 -12.34 22.56
CA GLY A 26 -4.65 -13.55 21.74
C GLY A 26 -3.38 -13.78 20.92
N GLU A 27 -3.52 -14.57 19.87
CA GLU A 27 -2.39 -14.90 19.00
C GLU A 27 -1.85 -13.65 18.27
N PRO A 28 -0.51 -13.50 18.19
CA PRO A 28 0.11 -12.47 17.38
C PRO A 28 -0.27 -12.59 15.91
N VAL A 29 -0.39 -11.46 15.23
CA VAL A 29 -0.67 -11.41 13.78
C VAL A 29 0.65 -11.29 13.04
N ASP A 30 0.93 -12.25 12.16
CA ASP A 30 2.13 -12.24 11.33
C ASP A 30 2.00 -11.16 10.23
N LEU A 31 2.79 -10.10 10.37
CA LEU A 31 2.89 -8.98 9.42
C LEU A 31 4.21 -9.00 8.63
N THR A 32 4.84 -10.16 8.48
CA THR A 32 6.02 -10.29 7.62
C THR A 32 5.73 -9.68 6.25
N PRO A 33 6.42 -8.60 5.85
CA PRO A 33 6.11 -7.92 4.61
C PRO A 33 6.69 -8.68 3.41
N PRO A 34 5.92 -8.87 2.33
CA PRO A 34 6.44 -9.44 1.09
C PRO A 34 7.36 -8.47 0.35
N TYR A 35 7.27 -7.18 0.67
CA TYR A 35 7.98 -6.09 0.01
C TYR A 35 8.63 -5.16 1.02
N THR A 36 9.74 -4.56 0.62
CA THR A 36 10.40 -3.47 1.36
C THR A 36 10.26 -2.16 0.59
N ALA A 37 10.34 -1.05 1.30
CA ALA A 37 10.38 0.29 0.72
C ALA A 37 11.44 1.07 1.50
N ASP A 38 12.64 1.13 0.96
CA ASP A 38 13.81 1.71 1.64
C ASP A 38 14.20 3.10 1.11
N GLY A 39 13.48 3.61 0.10
CA GLY A 39 13.76 4.88 -0.55
C GLY A 39 14.91 4.81 -1.56
N SER A 40 15.34 3.62 -1.93
CA SER A 40 16.44 3.36 -2.86
C SER A 40 15.91 2.77 -4.16
N ALA A 41 16.45 3.18 -5.30
CA ALA A 41 16.09 2.70 -6.64
C ALA A 41 14.57 2.71 -6.89
N THR A 42 13.90 1.59 -6.70
CA THR A 42 12.47 1.43 -7.00
C THR A 42 11.74 0.91 -5.76
N ASP A 43 10.73 1.62 -5.30
CA ASP A 43 9.85 1.20 -4.21
C ASP A 43 8.48 0.78 -4.74
N PRO A 44 7.89 -0.32 -4.23
CA PRO A 44 8.45 -1.30 -3.29
C PRO A 44 9.36 -2.32 -3.97
N ASP A 45 10.35 -2.83 -3.23
CA ASP A 45 11.21 -3.92 -3.66
C ASP A 45 10.73 -5.26 -3.10
N ILE A 46 10.88 -6.33 -3.88
CA ILE A 46 10.58 -7.67 -3.39
C ILE A 46 11.58 -8.07 -2.30
N SER A 47 11.07 -8.44 -1.13
CA SER A 47 11.89 -9.05 -0.08
C SER A 47 12.24 -10.48 -0.48
N SER A 48 13.51 -10.72 -0.77
CA SER A 48 13.96 -12.05 -1.18
C SER A 48 13.74 -13.08 -0.06
N GLY A 49 12.97 -14.13 -0.37
CA GLY A 49 12.72 -15.24 0.53
C GLY A 49 11.78 -14.97 1.70
N ALA A 50 11.08 -13.85 1.72
CA ALA A 50 10.07 -13.59 2.73
C ALA A 50 8.84 -14.48 2.50
N GLU A 51 8.50 -15.29 3.49
CA GLU A 51 7.22 -15.99 3.56
C GLU A 51 6.24 -15.13 4.35
N TYR A 52 5.22 -14.58 3.69
CA TYR A 52 4.19 -13.77 4.32
C TYR A 52 2.88 -14.54 4.45
N LYS A 53 2.10 -14.21 5.48
CA LYS A 53 0.83 -14.87 5.78
C LYS A 53 -0.35 -13.92 5.78
N THR A 54 -0.10 -12.63 5.92
CA THR A 54 -1.14 -11.61 5.83
C THR A 54 -1.24 -11.12 4.38
N ILE A 55 -2.43 -11.25 3.81
CA ILE A 55 -2.71 -10.88 2.42
C ILE A 55 -3.61 -9.66 2.42
N ILE A 56 -3.36 -8.73 1.51
CA ILE A 56 -4.27 -7.62 1.24
C ILE A 56 -4.78 -7.75 -0.19
N SER A 57 -6.10 -7.79 -0.34
CA SER A 57 -6.73 -7.66 -1.64
C SER A 57 -7.20 -6.23 -1.89
N TYR A 58 -7.23 -5.85 -3.14
CA TYR A 58 -7.71 -4.56 -3.63
C TYR A 58 -8.86 -4.76 -4.62
N SER A 59 -9.85 -3.91 -4.55
CA SER A 59 -10.89 -3.83 -5.57
C SER A 59 -11.37 -2.41 -5.80
N ASP A 60 -11.66 -2.10 -7.05
CA ASP A 60 -12.38 -0.91 -7.49
C ASP A 60 -13.41 -1.29 -8.57
N ILE A 61 -14.03 -0.30 -9.21
CA ILE A 61 -15.03 -0.55 -10.26
C ILE A 61 -14.46 -1.25 -11.50
N ASN A 62 -13.15 -1.15 -11.72
CA ASN A 62 -12.49 -1.62 -12.95
C ASN A 62 -11.74 -2.93 -12.77
N GLN A 63 -11.31 -3.25 -11.53
CA GLN A 63 -10.39 -4.36 -11.29
C GLN A 63 -10.49 -4.94 -9.89
N PHE A 64 -10.01 -6.18 -9.77
CA PHE A 64 -9.81 -6.87 -8.50
C PHE A 64 -8.43 -7.54 -8.51
N MET A 65 -7.69 -7.38 -7.42
CA MET A 65 -6.42 -8.09 -7.19
C MET A 65 -6.45 -8.76 -5.83
N SER A 66 -6.12 -10.05 -5.83
CA SER A 66 -6.21 -10.89 -4.63
C SER A 66 -5.03 -10.72 -3.67
N ASP A 67 -3.90 -10.18 -4.16
CA ASP A 67 -2.68 -10.00 -3.39
C ASP A 67 -1.94 -8.79 -3.93
N VAL A 68 -1.79 -7.77 -3.11
CA VAL A 68 -1.21 -6.48 -3.53
C VAL A 68 0.06 -6.19 -2.76
N PRO A 69 1.01 -5.44 -3.36
CA PRO A 69 2.25 -5.06 -2.70
C PRO A 69 1.98 -4.28 -1.42
N LEU A 70 2.54 -4.75 -0.32
CA LEU A 70 2.48 -4.05 0.95
C LEU A 70 3.85 -4.02 1.62
N SER A 71 4.10 -2.94 2.35
CA SER A 71 5.23 -2.81 3.26
C SER A 71 4.73 -2.48 4.65
N VAL A 72 5.53 -2.79 5.67
CA VAL A 72 5.18 -2.63 7.08
C VAL A 72 6.23 -1.77 7.77
N GLY A 73 5.79 -0.74 8.48
CA GLY A 73 6.61 0.09 9.33
C GLY A 73 6.13 0.02 10.78
N TRP A 74 7.03 -0.29 11.71
CA TRP A 74 6.66 -0.37 13.12
C TRP A 74 6.61 1.00 13.78
N LEU A 75 5.63 1.22 14.64
CA LEU A 75 5.39 2.49 15.34
C LEU A 75 5.60 2.34 16.85
N GLY A 76 6.61 3.02 17.37
CA GLY A 76 6.93 2.96 18.80
C GLY A 76 7.73 1.71 19.18
N ASN A 77 7.40 1.10 20.30
CA ASN A 77 8.08 -0.09 20.77
C ASN A 77 7.63 -1.31 19.98
N ASN A 78 8.61 -2.08 19.53
CA ASN A 78 8.47 -3.36 18.86
C ASN A 78 9.62 -4.24 19.35
N ASN A 79 9.42 -5.53 19.51
CA ASN A 79 10.42 -6.45 20.00
C ASN A 79 11.47 -6.84 18.95
N GLY A 80 11.30 -6.38 17.69
CA GLY A 80 12.23 -6.60 16.58
C GLY A 80 11.87 -7.78 15.69
N ASP A 81 10.73 -8.42 15.90
CA ASP A 81 10.19 -9.43 15.00
C ASP A 81 9.09 -8.85 14.06
N SER A 82 8.44 -9.70 13.28
CA SER A 82 7.38 -9.31 12.35
C SER A 82 5.99 -9.66 12.85
N LEU A 83 5.83 -9.96 14.14
CA LEU A 83 4.56 -10.30 14.76
C LEU A 83 3.95 -9.07 15.41
N LEU A 84 2.71 -8.76 15.09
CA LEU A 84 1.96 -7.72 15.75
C LEU A 84 1.36 -8.27 17.04
N GLU A 85 1.98 -7.95 18.15
CA GLU A 85 1.60 -8.36 19.49
C GLU A 85 0.72 -7.32 20.18
N ILE A 86 0.23 -7.66 21.38
CA ILE A 86 -0.57 -6.74 22.18
C ILE A 86 0.23 -5.49 22.58
N GLY A 87 -0.34 -4.33 22.35
CA GLY A 87 0.29 -3.04 22.64
C GLY A 87 1.21 -2.52 21.55
N GLU A 88 1.51 -3.32 20.54
CA GLU A 88 2.27 -2.88 19.36
C GLU A 88 1.38 -2.24 18.31
N LYS A 89 2.01 -1.44 17.44
CA LYS A 89 1.36 -0.78 16.31
C LYS A 89 2.24 -0.85 15.08
N ALA A 90 1.61 -1.09 13.95
CA ALA A 90 2.28 -1.07 12.67
C ALA A 90 1.53 -0.18 11.67
N GLU A 91 2.27 0.54 10.84
CA GLU A 91 1.75 1.20 9.65
C GLU A 91 1.88 0.23 8.48
N ILE A 92 0.77 -0.14 7.89
CA ILE A 92 0.73 -0.91 6.65
C ILE A 92 0.61 0.07 5.49
N SER A 93 1.50 -0.03 4.51
CA SER A 93 1.47 0.76 3.29
C SER A 93 1.21 -0.15 2.10
N VAL A 94 0.08 0.07 1.43
CA VAL A 94 -0.31 -0.62 0.19
C VAL A 94 0.11 0.25 -0.99
N TRP A 95 0.90 -0.33 -1.90
CA TRP A 95 1.46 0.37 -3.05
C TRP A 95 0.60 0.15 -4.29
N LEU A 96 -0.08 1.21 -4.73
CA LEU A 96 -0.90 1.20 -5.94
C LEU A 96 -0.09 1.44 -7.20
N LEU A 97 1.00 2.20 -7.08
CA LEU A 97 1.98 2.46 -8.14
C LEU A 97 3.39 2.23 -7.61
N ILE A 98 4.28 1.84 -8.48
CA ILE A 98 5.72 1.78 -8.21
C ILE A 98 6.30 3.18 -8.27
N ARG A 99 7.26 3.48 -7.42
CA ARG A 99 8.04 4.71 -7.44
C ARG A 99 9.49 4.45 -7.82
N ASP A 100 10.01 5.22 -8.78
CA ASP A 100 11.45 5.36 -9.01
C ASP A 100 12.00 6.48 -8.12
N THR A 101 12.71 6.12 -7.08
CA THR A 101 13.26 7.08 -6.12
C THR A 101 14.48 7.83 -6.68
N THR A 102 15.06 7.37 -7.80
CA THR A 102 16.16 8.05 -8.50
C THR A 102 15.69 9.26 -9.30
N GLN A 103 14.37 9.34 -9.58
CA GLN A 103 13.79 10.44 -10.32
C GLN A 103 13.27 11.53 -9.38
N ALA A 104 13.58 12.78 -9.72
CA ALA A 104 13.01 13.90 -8.99
C ALA A 104 11.50 14.00 -9.27
N ILE A 105 10.71 14.20 -8.24
CA ILE A 105 9.29 14.53 -8.38
C ILE A 105 9.23 15.99 -8.86
N THR A 106 9.13 16.17 -10.18
CA THR A 106 8.88 17.48 -10.77
C THR A 106 7.41 17.63 -11.11
N SER A 107 6.87 18.80 -10.89
CA SER A 107 5.44 19.10 -10.84
C SER A 107 4.67 18.93 -12.16
N SER A 108 5.29 18.59 -13.27
CA SER A 108 4.61 18.56 -14.56
C SER A 108 4.78 17.30 -15.40
N THR A 109 5.66 16.40 -14.99
CA THR A 109 5.90 15.15 -15.71
C THR A 109 6.36 14.09 -14.72
N ALA A 110 5.43 13.58 -13.94
CA ALA A 110 5.74 12.54 -12.99
C ALA A 110 6.09 11.23 -13.69
N THR A 111 7.31 11.13 -14.11
CA THR A 111 7.91 9.88 -14.58
C THR A 111 8.40 8.99 -13.44
N SER A 112 8.30 9.49 -12.20
CA SER A 112 8.78 8.80 -11.00
C SER A 112 7.79 7.76 -10.44
N TYR A 113 6.59 7.65 -11.02
CA TYR A 113 5.61 6.66 -10.63
C TYR A 113 5.13 5.87 -11.83
N TRP A 114 5.08 4.55 -11.69
CA TRP A 114 4.60 3.65 -12.73
C TRP A 114 3.40 2.84 -12.28
N THR A 115 2.64 2.42 -13.24
CA THR A 115 1.70 1.31 -13.11
C THR A 115 2.47 0.00 -13.04
N ALA A 116 1.79 -1.11 -12.77
CA ALA A 116 2.37 -2.44 -12.85
C ALA A 116 3.30 -2.52 -14.07
N ASP A 117 4.49 -3.05 -13.87
CA ASP A 117 5.41 -3.26 -14.97
C ASP A 117 4.85 -4.29 -15.96
N ALA A 118 5.54 -4.47 -17.08
CA ALA A 118 5.15 -5.44 -18.10
C ALA A 118 5.12 -6.89 -17.59
N ASN A 119 5.73 -7.16 -16.45
CA ASN A 119 5.79 -8.46 -15.80
C ASN A 119 4.74 -8.62 -14.68
N GLY A 120 3.96 -7.58 -14.41
CA GLY A 120 2.91 -7.60 -13.40
C GLY A 120 3.42 -7.70 -11.95
N ALA A 121 4.69 -7.40 -11.73
CA ALA A 121 5.34 -7.65 -10.44
C ALA A 121 5.03 -6.59 -9.40
N TYR A 122 4.77 -5.35 -9.80
CA TYR A 122 4.67 -4.23 -8.88
C TYR A 122 3.61 -3.22 -9.30
N GLY A 123 2.86 -2.71 -8.35
CA GLY A 123 1.80 -1.75 -8.56
C GLY A 123 0.51 -2.39 -9.12
N ILE A 124 -0.62 -1.96 -8.64
CA ILE A 124 -1.93 -2.54 -8.95
C ILE A 124 -2.60 -1.86 -10.12
N LEU A 125 -2.32 -0.58 -10.32
CA LEU A 125 -3.04 0.21 -11.30
C LEU A 125 -2.35 0.17 -12.65
N SER A 126 -3.09 -0.18 -13.69
CA SER A 126 -2.66 -0.04 -15.07
C SER A 126 -2.97 1.37 -15.59
N THR A 127 -2.38 1.74 -16.72
CA THR A 127 -2.56 3.08 -17.32
C THR A 127 -4.03 3.44 -17.56
N GLY A 128 -4.90 2.48 -17.78
CA GLY A 128 -6.33 2.69 -17.99
C GLY A 128 -7.20 2.54 -16.74
N THR A 129 -6.61 2.21 -15.60
CA THR A 129 -7.32 1.89 -14.35
C THR A 129 -6.79 2.62 -13.13
N ILE A 130 -6.07 3.72 -13.31
CA ILE A 130 -5.63 4.58 -12.20
C ILE A 130 -6.85 5.22 -11.52
N LEU A 131 -6.78 5.33 -10.20
CA LEU A 131 -7.83 5.99 -9.43
C LEU A 131 -7.82 7.50 -9.66
N GLY A 132 -8.98 8.03 -10.00
CA GLY A 132 -9.24 9.46 -10.12
C GLY A 132 -10.02 10.03 -8.95
N THR A 133 -10.38 11.31 -9.06
CA THR A 133 -11.25 11.97 -8.09
C THR A 133 -12.64 11.33 -8.06
N ASN A 134 -13.21 11.20 -6.86
CA ASN A 134 -14.49 10.55 -6.58
C ASN A 134 -14.54 9.04 -6.84
N ASP A 135 -13.44 8.39 -7.23
CA ASP A 135 -13.37 6.95 -7.34
C ASP A 135 -13.39 6.30 -5.97
N ARG A 136 -14.00 5.11 -5.92
CA ARG A 136 -14.09 4.30 -4.71
C ARG A 136 -13.24 3.05 -4.84
N PHE A 137 -12.52 2.72 -3.77
CA PHE A 137 -11.76 1.48 -3.67
C PHE A 137 -11.98 0.80 -2.32
N THR A 138 -11.71 -0.47 -2.28
CA THR A 138 -11.74 -1.31 -1.08
C THR A 138 -10.44 -2.07 -0.93
N LEU A 139 -9.87 -2.03 0.26
CA LEU A 139 -8.79 -2.91 0.68
C LEU A 139 -9.36 -3.91 1.69
N THR A 140 -9.05 -5.19 1.51
CA THR A 140 -9.41 -6.24 2.46
C THR A 140 -8.15 -6.89 3.00
N LEU A 141 -7.86 -6.65 4.28
CA LEU A 141 -6.74 -7.27 4.98
C LEU A 141 -7.20 -8.58 5.58
N THR A 142 -6.56 -9.66 5.18
CA THR A 142 -6.84 -11.03 5.61
C THR A 142 -5.60 -11.60 6.30
N PRO A 143 -5.53 -11.58 7.63
CA PRO A 143 -4.45 -12.23 8.36
C PRO A 143 -4.63 -13.75 8.36
N ALA A 144 -3.56 -14.50 8.65
CA ALA A 144 -3.64 -15.96 8.80
C ALA A 144 -4.53 -16.37 9.99
N THR A 145 -4.53 -15.55 11.03
CA THR A 145 -5.36 -15.72 12.23
C THR A 145 -5.98 -14.38 12.59
N GLY A 146 -7.21 -14.38 13.08
CA GLY A 146 -7.91 -13.18 13.49
C GLY A 146 -9.02 -12.73 12.53
N ALA A 147 -9.45 -11.49 12.69
CA ALA A 147 -10.56 -10.94 11.93
C ALA A 147 -10.09 -10.30 10.62
N VAL A 148 -10.88 -10.50 9.57
CA VAL A 148 -10.70 -9.76 8.30
C VAL A 148 -11.11 -8.30 8.50
N VAL A 149 -10.32 -7.38 7.98
CA VAL A 149 -10.57 -5.94 8.05
C VAL A 149 -10.82 -5.40 6.66
N ASN A 150 -11.98 -4.76 6.47
CA ASN A 150 -12.34 -4.08 5.23
C ASN A 150 -12.19 -2.57 5.40
N ILE A 151 -11.46 -1.94 4.47
CA ILE A 151 -11.26 -0.50 4.40
C ILE A 151 -11.83 -0.03 3.08
N GLU A 152 -13.00 0.60 3.10
CA GLU A 152 -13.61 1.21 1.94
C GLU A 152 -13.44 2.73 2.01
N ARG A 153 -12.99 3.34 0.92
CA ARG A 153 -12.79 4.79 0.81
C ARG A 153 -13.22 5.31 -0.55
N THR A 154 -13.68 6.55 -0.55
CA THR A 154 -13.95 7.31 -1.76
C THR A 154 -13.00 8.49 -1.82
N LEU A 155 -12.33 8.66 -2.95
CA LEU A 155 -11.42 9.77 -3.16
C LEU A 155 -12.18 11.10 -3.23
N PRO A 156 -11.63 12.18 -2.68
CA PRO A 156 -12.26 13.50 -2.74
C PRO A 156 -12.30 14.05 -4.17
N ALA A 157 -13.09 15.09 -4.38
CA ALA A 157 -13.18 15.79 -5.67
C ALA A 157 -11.88 16.51 -6.06
N ARG A 158 -10.94 16.65 -5.13
CA ARG A 158 -9.59 17.18 -5.35
C ARG A 158 -8.58 16.33 -4.60
N LEU A 159 -7.52 15.97 -5.28
CA LEU A 159 -6.42 15.21 -4.67
C LEU A 159 -5.33 16.18 -4.20
N ASP A 160 -4.95 16.06 -2.95
CA ASP A 160 -3.81 16.76 -2.35
C ASP A 160 -2.62 15.78 -2.18
N ALA A 161 -1.41 16.31 -1.96
CA ALA A 161 -0.19 15.50 -1.87
C ALA A 161 -0.27 14.43 -0.76
N ILE A 162 -0.94 14.75 0.34
CA ILE A 162 -1.23 13.84 1.45
C ILE A 162 -2.66 14.12 1.90
N MET A 163 -3.46 13.08 2.01
CA MET A 163 -4.86 13.18 2.40
C MET A 163 -5.18 12.20 3.53
N ASN A 164 -6.10 12.61 4.40
CA ASN A 164 -6.76 11.71 5.36
C ASN A 164 -8.18 11.42 4.84
N LEU A 165 -8.47 10.16 4.58
CA LEU A 165 -9.77 9.68 4.11
C LEU A 165 -10.51 8.87 5.18
#